data_5ad10c38b521014791939c736cd75d92
#
_entry.id   5ad10c38b521014791939c736cd75d92
#
_cell.length_a   1.000
_cell.length_b   1.000
_cell.length_c   1.000
_cell.angle_alpha   90.00
_cell.angle_beta   90.00
_cell.angle_gamma   90.00
#
_symmetry.space_group_name_H-M   'P 1'
#
loop_
_entity.id
_entity.type
_entity.pdbx_description
1 polymer ?
#
loop_
_entity_poly.entity_id
_entity_poly.type
_entity_poly.pdbx_seq_one_letter_code
_entity_poly.pdbx_strand_id
1 'polypeptide(L)'
;MNVNIVDLNAVDAQRLVTESLIESGFAVVKNHKIPVSELNALYVDWDNFFCNGNPGQYVTDAESQAGYFSPLFAETAKGHEAQDLKEYFHYWPGGVLPGSVEKLTLRYYDAMFSLGKDVMV
;
A
#
# COMPACT_ATOMS: atom_id res chain seq x y z
N MET A 1 24.63 -4.72 -2.57
CA MET A 1 23.56 -4.79 -3.59
C MET A 1 23.15 -3.35 -3.93
N ASN A 2 23.26 -2.96 -5.18
CA ASN A 2 22.78 -1.67 -5.65
C ASN A 2 21.41 -1.86 -6.31
N VAL A 3 20.40 -1.17 -5.80
CA VAL A 3 19.08 -1.13 -6.45
C VAL A 3 19.10 0.01 -7.45
N ASN A 4 18.76 -0.28 -8.70
CA ASN A 4 18.73 0.72 -9.75
C ASN A 4 17.55 1.69 -9.57
N ILE A 5 17.81 2.99 -9.78
CA ILE A 5 16.75 4.01 -9.83
C ILE A 5 16.37 4.19 -11.29
N VAL A 6 15.14 3.82 -11.63
CA VAL A 6 14.61 3.90 -13.00
C VAL A 6 13.79 5.16 -13.18
N ASP A 7 14.12 5.93 -14.22
CA ASP A 7 13.32 7.09 -14.64
C ASP A 7 12.16 6.62 -15.51
N LEU A 8 10.92 6.82 -15.04
CA LEU A 8 9.72 6.39 -15.79
C LEU A 8 9.45 7.22 -17.06
N ASN A 9 10.17 8.33 -17.27
CA ASN A 9 10.14 9.06 -18.52
C ASN A 9 11.09 8.48 -19.60
N ALA A 10 11.94 7.54 -19.23
CA ALA A 10 12.82 6.88 -20.18
C ALA A 10 12.03 5.95 -21.13
N VAL A 11 12.45 5.91 -22.39
CA VAL A 11 11.79 5.09 -23.44
C VAL A 11 11.81 3.59 -23.10
N ASP A 12 12.83 3.14 -22.39
CA ASP A 12 13.04 1.76 -22.00
C ASP A 12 12.77 1.47 -20.51
N ALA A 13 11.97 2.34 -19.85
CA ALA A 13 11.66 2.24 -18.43
C ALA A 13 11.15 0.85 -18.01
N GLN A 14 10.25 0.25 -18.78
CA GLN A 14 9.71 -1.09 -18.47
C GLN A 14 10.81 -2.17 -18.46
N ARG A 15 11.71 -2.14 -19.44
CA ARG A 15 12.84 -3.07 -19.50
C ARG A 15 13.75 -2.89 -18.29
N LEU A 16 14.08 -1.64 -17.94
CA LEU A 16 14.95 -1.31 -16.80
C LEU A 16 14.33 -1.71 -15.45
N VAL A 17 13.01 -1.55 -15.28
CA VAL A 17 12.29 -2.06 -14.10
C VAL A 17 12.39 -3.57 -14.02
N THR A 18 12.13 -4.26 -15.13
CA THR A 18 12.21 -5.72 -15.19
C THR A 18 13.62 -6.22 -14.86
N GLU A 19 14.65 -5.62 -15.44
CA GLU A 19 16.04 -5.98 -15.16
C GLU A 19 16.38 -5.78 -13.68
N SER A 20 15.98 -4.64 -13.09
CA SER A 20 16.20 -4.37 -11.66
C SER A 20 15.53 -5.40 -10.75
N LEU A 21 14.29 -5.80 -11.09
CA LEU A 21 13.57 -6.84 -10.36
C LEU A 21 14.24 -8.21 -10.47
N ILE A 22 14.75 -8.57 -11.65
CA ILE A 22 15.48 -9.84 -11.87
C ILE A 22 16.79 -9.86 -11.07
N GLU A 23 17.53 -8.75 -11.08
CA GLU A 23 18.86 -8.67 -10.45
C GLU A 23 18.80 -8.58 -8.92
N SER A 24 17.85 -7.81 -8.38
CA SER A 24 17.83 -7.46 -6.96
C SER A 24 16.54 -7.80 -6.22
N GLY A 25 15.47 -8.14 -6.93
CA GLY A 25 14.13 -8.29 -6.38
C GLY A 25 13.41 -6.95 -6.11
N PHE A 26 14.07 -5.81 -6.39
CA PHE A 26 13.54 -4.47 -6.14
C PHE A 26 13.74 -3.55 -7.35
N ALA A 27 12.86 -2.57 -7.47
CA ALA A 27 13.04 -1.44 -8.37
C ALA A 27 12.62 -0.16 -7.67
N VAL A 28 13.47 0.87 -7.74
CA VAL A 28 13.13 2.23 -7.30
C VAL A 28 12.81 3.05 -8.54
N VAL A 29 11.67 3.70 -8.55
CA VAL A 29 11.23 4.50 -9.69
C VAL A 29 11.16 5.98 -9.32
N LYS A 30 11.50 6.85 -10.27
CA LYS A 30 11.31 8.29 -10.17
C LYS A 30 10.41 8.78 -11.32
N ASN A 31 9.88 9.99 -11.17
CA ASN A 31 8.94 10.59 -12.14
C ASN A 31 7.63 9.79 -12.30
N HIS A 32 7.18 9.17 -11.22
CA HIS A 32 5.96 8.33 -11.18
C HIS A 32 4.65 9.13 -11.20
N LYS A 33 4.68 10.44 -11.30
CA LYS A 33 3.50 11.35 -11.39
C LYS A 33 2.54 11.32 -10.20
N ILE A 34 2.85 10.61 -9.12
CA ILE A 34 2.05 10.62 -7.89
C ILE A 34 2.54 11.78 -7.03
N PRO A 35 1.69 12.79 -6.72
CA PRO A 35 2.12 13.94 -5.93
C PRO A 35 2.52 13.54 -4.51
N VAL A 36 3.72 13.92 -4.08
CA VAL A 36 4.22 13.64 -2.73
C VAL A 36 3.32 14.30 -1.67
N SER A 37 2.75 15.47 -1.96
CA SER A 37 1.80 16.14 -1.07
C SER A 37 0.53 15.32 -0.82
N GLU A 38 -0.01 14.64 -1.84
CA GLU A 38 -1.17 13.77 -1.69
C GLU A 38 -0.81 12.49 -0.90
N LEU A 39 0.37 11.95 -1.13
CA LEU A 39 0.87 10.81 -0.36
C LEU A 39 1.02 11.17 1.12
N ASN A 40 1.61 12.32 1.44
CA ASN A 40 1.74 12.79 2.82
C ASN A 40 0.37 13.02 3.47
N ALA A 41 -0.58 13.61 2.76
CA ALA A 41 -1.95 13.78 3.25
C ALA A 41 -2.65 12.44 3.51
N LEU A 42 -2.44 11.44 2.63
CA LEU A 42 -2.95 10.08 2.82
C LEU A 42 -2.41 9.45 4.12
N TYR A 43 -1.11 9.58 4.38
CA TYR A 43 -0.52 9.09 5.63
C TYR A 43 -1.13 9.78 6.87
N VAL A 44 -1.33 11.09 6.82
CA VAL A 44 -1.95 11.86 7.91
C VAL A 44 -3.40 11.39 8.16
N ASP A 45 -4.17 11.20 7.10
CA ASP A 45 -5.57 10.75 7.22
C ASP A 45 -5.67 9.34 7.84
N TRP A 46 -4.81 8.41 7.41
CA TRP A 46 -4.77 7.06 7.97
C TRP A 46 -4.23 7.04 9.40
N ASP A 47 -3.21 7.84 9.73
CA ASP A 47 -2.72 7.97 11.11
C ASP A 47 -3.83 8.49 12.04
N ASN A 48 -4.56 9.52 11.60
CA ASN A 48 -5.71 10.03 12.36
C ASN A 48 -6.82 8.98 12.52
N PHE A 49 -7.08 8.18 11.49
CA PHE A 49 -8.07 7.11 11.58
C PHE A 49 -7.67 6.07 12.64
N PHE A 50 -6.42 5.60 12.64
CA PHE A 50 -5.95 4.62 13.63
C PHE A 50 -5.87 5.20 15.05
N CYS A 51 -5.42 6.45 15.19
CA CYS A 51 -5.24 7.08 16.52
C CYS A 51 -6.55 7.60 17.13
N ASN A 52 -7.42 8.19 16.33
CA ASN A 52 -8.57 8.98 16.81
C ASN A 52 -9.92 8.53 16.25
N GLY A 53 -9.92 7.62 15.28
CA GLY A 53 -11.11 7.07 14.66
C GLY A 53 -11.77 5.98 15.52
N ASN A 54 -12.68 5.25 14.92
CA ASN A 54 -13.26 4.07 15.53
C ASN A 54 -13.05 2.85 14.60
N PRO A 55 -11.81 2.32 14.53
CA PRO A 55 -11.47 1.22 13.62
C PRO A 55 -12.35 0.00 13.81
N GLY A 56 -12.79 -0.28 15.05
CA GLY A 56 -13.63 -1.42 15.37
C GLY A 56 -14.97 -1.47 14.62
N GLN A 57 -15.46 -0.36 14.08
CA GLN A 57 -16.66 -0.34 13.21
C GLN A 57 -16.43 -0.98 11.85
N TYR A 58 -15.19 -1.18 11.45
CA TYR A 58 -14.78 -1.67 10.14
C TYR A 58 -14.19 -3.08 10.18
N VAL A 59 -14.35 -3.76 11.30
CA VAL A 59 -14.00 -5.19 11.41
C VAL A 59 -14.90 -5.98 10.48
N THR A 60 -14.28 -6.78 9.62
CA THR A 60 -14.99 -7.70 8.73
C THR A 60 -14.76 -9.14 9.14
N ASP A 61 -15.47 -10.06 8.52
CA ASP A 61 -15.25 -11.48 8.74
C ASP A 61 -13.88 -11.94 8.19
N ALA A 62 -13.36 -13.04 8.72
CA ALA A 62 -12.07 -13.56 8.34
C ALA A 62 -12.02 -14.06 6.87
N GLU A 63 -13.16 -14.32 6.24
CA GLU A 63 -13.23 -14.83 4.87
C GLU A 63 -13.03 -13.70 3.86
N SER A 64 -13.58 -12.50 4.13
CA SER A 64 -13.50 -11.37 3.21
C SER A 64 -12.09 -10.80 3.08
N GLN A 65 -11.23 -10.99 4.10
CA GLN A 65 -9.88 -10.41 4.17
C GLN A 65 -9.83 -8.91 3.88
N ALA A 66 -10.92 -8.20 4.18
CA ALA A 66 -11.10 -6.76 3.96
C ALA A 66 -11.43 -6.04 5.26
N GLY A 67 -11.17 -4.74 5.34
CA GLY A 67 -11.48 -3.92 6.50
C GLY A 67 -10.37 -3.90 7.55
N TYR A 68 -10.74 -3.58 8.78
CA TYR A 68 -9.81 -3.40 9.88
C TYR A 68 -9.43 -4.73 10.55
N PHE A 69 -8.15 -4.90 10.79
CA PHE A 69 -7.56 -6.01 11.54
C PHE A 69 -6.86 -5.46 12.78
N SER A 70 -7.37 -5.82 13.96
CA SER A 70 -6.77 -5.45 15.23
C SER A 70 -5.51 -6.28 15.52
N PRO A 71 -4.66 -5.85 16.47
CA PRO A 71 -3.50 -6.64 16.91
C PRO A 71 -3.83 -8.05 17.38
N LEU A 72 -5.08 -8.29 17.80
CA LEU A 72 -5.55 -9.62 18.24
C LEU A 72 -5.61 -10.66 17.10
N PHE A 73 -5.66 -10.20 15.86
CA PHE A 73 -5.65 -11.05 14.66
C PHE A 73 -4.28 -11.11 13.98
N ALA A 74 -3.27 -10.47 14.59
CA ALA A 74 -1.93 -10.47 14.03
C ALA A 74 -1.34 -11.89 14.06
N GLU A 75 -0.60 -12.19 13.01
CA GLU A 75 0.09 -13.48 12.88
C GLU A 75 1.19 -13.62 13.94
N THR A 76 1.40 -14.85 14.37
CA THR A 76 2.54 -15.19 15.24
C THR A 76 3.69 -15.63 14.38
N ALA A 77 4.86 -15.04 14.57
CA ALA A 77 6.06 -15.47 13.86
C ALA A 77 6.37 -16.93 14.16
N LYS A 78 6.74 -17.70 13.13
CA LYS A 78 7.05 -19.13 13.26
C LYS A 78 8.09 -19.37 14.36
N GLY A 79 7.73 -20.13 15.39
CA GLY A 79 8.60 -20.43 16.52
C GLY A 79 8.56 -19.43 17.69
N HIS A 80 7.62 -18.47 17.68
CA HIS A 80 7.39 -17.51 18.75
C HIS A 80 5.96 -17.60 19.27
N GLU A 81 5.76 -17.34 20.57
CA GLU A 81 4.43 -17.32 21.19
C GLU A 81 3.80 -15.91 21.17
N ALA A 82 4.61 -14.86 20.96
CA ALA A 82 4.12 -13.49 20.94
C ALA A 82 3.54 -13.15 19.56
N GLN A 83 2.34 -12.55 19.55
CA GLN A 83 1.73 -12.00 18.36
C GLN A 83 2.46 -10.73 17.91
N ASP A 84 2.43 -10.47 16.61
CA ASP A 84 2.94 -9.23 16.05
C ASP A 84 2.10 -8.03 16.54
N LEU A 85 2.77 -6.98 16.97
CA LEU A 85 2.12 -5.75 17.49
C LEU A 85 1.77 -4.81 16.35
N LYS A 86 0.91 -5.25 15.44
CA LYS A 86 0.44 -4.43 14.33
C LYS A 86 -1.07 -4.41 14.25
N GLU A 87 -1.59 -3.29 13.82
CA GLU A 87 -2.95 -3.15 13.31
C GLU A 87 -2.87 -2.67 11.85
N TYR A 88 -3.85 -3.05 11.03
CA TYR A 88 -3.85 -2.71 9.62
C TYR A 88 -5.25 -2.69 9.03
N PHE A 89 -5.38 -2.08 7.87
CA PHE A 89 -6.62 -2.03 7.11
C PHE A 89 -6.38 -2.55 5.70
N HIS A 90 -7.15 -3.53 5.28
CA HIS A 90 -7.12 -4.02 3.90
C HIS A 90 -8.28 -3.42 3.11
N TYR A 91 -7.94 -2.73 2.03
CA TYR A 91 -8.91 -2.25 1.05
C TYR A 91 -8.88 -3.10 -0.22
N TRP A 92 -10.05 -3.52 -0.63
CA TRP A 92 -10.29 -4.17 -1.94
C TRP A 92 -11.28 -3.34 -2.73
N PRO A 93 -11.17 -3.26 -4.09
CA PRO A 93 -12.12 -2.53 -4.91
C PRO A 93 -13.57 -2.93 -4.63
N GLY A 94 -14.41 -1.93 -4.34
CA GLY A 94 -15.80 -2.15 -3.94
C GLY A 94 -16.00 -2.38 -2.43
N GLY A 95 -14.93 -2.47 -1.65
CA GLY A 95 -15.00 -2.53 -0.19
C GLY A 95 -15.36 -1.20 0.46
N VAL A 96 -15.77 -1.27 1.72
CA VAL A 96 -16.13 -0.08 2.51
C VAL A 96 -14.87 0.57 3.07
N LEU A 97 -14.73 1.87 2.85
CA LEU A 97 -13.70 2.71 3.45
C LEU A 97 -14.30 3.66 4.49
N PRO A 98 -13.56 4.00 5.57
CA PRO A 98 -13.94 5.09 6.45
C PRO A 98 -14.01 6.41 5.67
N GLY A 99 -15.08 7.20 5.89
CA GLY A 99 -15.29 8.44 5.13
C GLY A 99 -14.14 9.44 5.22
N SER A 100 -13.41 9.45 6.35
CA SER A 100 -12.25 10.33 6.55
C SER A 100 -11.04 10.00 5.67
N VAL A 101 -10.91 8.77 5.20
CA VAL A 101 -9.76 8.31 4.39
C VAL A 101 -10.15 7.97 2.95
N GLU A 102 -11.46 7.92 2.63
CA GLU A 102 -11.97 7.37 1.38
C GLU A 102 -11.42 8.09 0.15
N LYS A 103 -11.55 9.41 0.11
CA LYS A 103 -11.19 10.21 -1.07
C LYS A 103 -9.73 10.02 -1.51
N LEU A 104 -8.80 10.19 -0.58
CA LEU A 104 -7.37 10.08 -0.87
C LEU A 104 -6.95 8.62 -1.11
N THR A 105 -7.56 7.67 -0.40
CA THR A 105 -7.30 6.24 -0.61
C THR A 105 -7.70 5.79 -2.02
N LEU A 106 -8.88 6.18 -2.49
CA LEU A 106 -9.33 5.85 -3.85
C LEU A 106 -8.45 6.49 -4.92
N ARG A 107 -8.08 7.76 -4.75
CA ARG A 107 -7.16 8.44 -5.68
C ARG A 107 -5.78 7.76 -5.72
N TYR A 108 -5.24 7.42 -4.56
CA TYR A 108 -3.96 6.72 -4.47
C TYR A 108 -4.04 5.33 -5.10
N TYR A 109 -5.11 4.58 -4.84
CA TYR A 109 -5.33 3.26 -5.43
C TYR A 109 -5.33 3.34 -6.96
N ASP A 110 -6.09 4.27 -7.54
CA ASP A 110 -6.17 4.46 -8.99
C ASP A 110 -4.81 4.87 -9.58
N ALA A 111 -4.08 5.76 -8.90
CA ALA A 111 -2.76 6.20 -9.33
C ALA A 111 -1.74 5.05 -9.30
N MET A 112 -1.75 4.22 -8.26
CA MET A 112 -0.89 3.04 -8.14
C MET A 112 -1.24 1.97 -9.16
N PHE A 113 -2.53 1.76 -9.42
CA PHE A 113 -2.99 0.82 -10.45
C PHE A 113 -2.53 1.25 -11.85
N SER A 114 -2.63 2.55 -12.16
CA SER A 114 -2.12 3.10 -13.43
C SER A 114 -0.60 2.97 -13.52
N LEU A 115 0.11 3.29 -12.45
CA LEU A 115 1.57 3.11 -12.38
C LEU A 115 1.97 1.65 -12.63
N GLY A 116 1.26 0.71 -12.00
CA GLY A 116 1.49 -0.72 -12.20
C GLY A 116 1.36 -1.13 -13.68
N LYS A 117 0.36 -0.62 -14.38
CA LYS A 117 0.20 -0.85 -15.84
C LYS A 117 1.34 -0.27 -16.65
N ASP A 118 1.85 0.90 -16.25
CA ASP A 118 2.93 1.59 -16.98
C ASP A 118 4.28 0.89 -16.83
N VAL A 119 4.51 0.17 -15.73
CA VAL A 119 5.79 -0.50 -15.45
C VAL A 119 5.79 -2.00 -15.75
N MET A 120 4.62 -2.60 -15.93
CA MET A 120 4.50 -4.03 -16.26
C MET A 120 4.37 -4.23 -17.77
N VAL A 121 5.08 -5.23 -18.28
CA VAL A 121 5.03 -5.65 -19.68
C VAL A 121 4.00 -6.77 -19.85
#